data_8ca6a44bc1fa94ec93c8c73dc0a24ddf
#
_entry.id   8ca6a44bc1fa94ec93c8c73dc0a24ddf
#
_cell.length_a   1.000
_cell.length_b   1.000
_cell.length_c   1.000
_cell.angle_alpha   90.00
_cell.angle_beta   90.00
_cell.angle_gamma   90.00
#
_symmetry.space_group_name_H-M   'P 1'
#
loop_
_entity.id
_entity.type
_entity.pdbx_description
1 polymer ?
#
loop_
_entity_poly.entity_id
_entity_poly.type
_entity_poly.pdbx_seq_one_letter_code
_entity_poly.pdbx_strand_id
1 'polypeptide(L)'
;QFESMFRRWVGGVVGALSDDAGLAGTIAVDGKTVRGSGTGGESAIHMVSAFATELGLVLGQEKVAAKSNEITAIPELLAKLAIEGCVVTIDAMGTQGKIARTIRERGAHYVLCVKENHPNLYDSILFAELDPRGPLTPSSTHESTIKDHGRIEVRRCRAYAATERLHNSGHWQDLASFAVVERLRTVGNQTSTERVFYISSLPADAERIARAVRSHWEIENRLHWCLDVQFNEDQSRVRSAYAANNLAIVRHIAMNLLRLNTTRKASIKSKRMLAATIDEFRAELLGVMT
;
A
#
# COMPACT_ATOMS: atom_id res chain seq x y z
N GLN A 1 -23.26 3.05 3.41
CA GLN A 1 -23.52 4.50 3.59
C GLN A 1 -22.38 5.20 4.32
N PHE A 2 -21.93 4.72 5.51
CA PHE A 2 -20.86 5.34 6.30
C PHE A 2 -19.51 5.37 5.55
N GLU A 3 -19.18 4.30 4.86
CA GLU A 3 -17.96 4.19 4.05
C GLU A 3 -17.93 5.18 2.88
N SER A 4 -19.06 5.40 2.21
CA SER A 4 -19.15 6.41 1.14
C SER A 4 -19.00 7.84 1.66
N MET A 5 -19.45 8.12 2.89
CA MET A 5 -19.22 9.40 3.56
C MET A 5 -17.72 9.58 3.87
N PHE A 6 -17.07 8.55 4.38
CA PHE A 6 -15.63 8.58 4.63
C PHE A 6 -14.83 8.90 3.36
N ARG A 7 -15.09 8.19 2.26
CA ARG A 7 -14.39 8.43 0.98
C ARG A 7 -14.63 9.86 0.44
N ARG A 8 -15.87 10.36 0.53
CA ARG A 8 -16.15 11.75 0.11
C ARG A 8 -15.40 12.77 0.93
N TRP A 9 -15.37 12.60 2.26
CA TRP A 9 -14.60 13.46 3.15
C TRP A 9 -13.12 13.44 2.81
N VAL A 10 -12.51 12.25 2.69
CA VAL A 10 -11.09 12.12 2.34
C VAL A 10 -10.82 12.70 0.95
N GLY A 11 -11.69 12.47 -0.04
CA GLY A 11 -11.56 13.04 -1.37
C GLY A 11 -11.52 14.57 -1.34
N GLY A 12 -12.35 15.22 -0.50
CA GLY A 12 -12.30 16.66 -0.28
C GLY A 12 -11.00 17.11 0.38
N VAL A 13 -10.52 16.37 1.38
CA VAL A 13 -9.24 16.67 2.04
C VAL A 13 -8.06 16.54 1.07
N VAL A 14 -8.01 15.46 0.31
CA VAL A 14 -6.94 15.24 -0.69
C VAL A 14 -7.00 16.33 -1.77
N GLY A 15 -8.18 16.66 -2.28
CA GLY A 15 -8.34 17.75 -3.24
C GLY A 15 -7.88 19.12 -2.72
N ALA A 16 -8.03 19.37 -1.42
CA ALA A 16 -7.53 20.60 -0.78
C ALA A 16 -6.02 20.60 -0.52
N LEU A 17 -5.41 19.42 -0.42
CA LEU A 17 -3.96 19.26 -0.19
C LEU A 17 -3.16 19.12 -1.50
N SER A 18 -3.82 18.70 -2.57
CA SER A 18 -3.23 18.58 -3.89
C SER A 18 -3.52 19.87 -4.64
N ASP A 19 -2.49 20.60 -5.05
CA ASP A 19 -2.66 21.66 -6.03
C ASP A 19 -3.34 21.09 -7.30
N ASP A 20 -3.76 21.90 -8.25
CA ASP A 20 -4.53 21.51 -9.47
C ASP A 20 -4.00 20.26 -10.22
N ALA A 21 -2.85 19.73 -9.86
CA ALA A 21 -2.21 18.54 -10.44
C ALA A 21 -2.79 17.18 -9.99
N GLY A 22 -3.74 17.14 -9.05
CA GLY A 22 -4.31 15.91 -8.52
C GLY A 22 -3.39 15.19 -7.53
N LEU A 23 -3.82 14.00 -7.06
CA LEU A 23 -3.01 13.15 -6.18
C LEU A 23 -1.85 12.54 -6.98
N ALA A 24 -0.63 13.05 -6.78
CA ALA A 24 0.59 12.43 -7.29
C ALA A 24 1.27 11.64 -6.16
N GLY A 25 1.72 10.42 -6.43
CA GLY A 25 2.43 9.64 -5.43
C GLY A 25 2.08 8.15 -5.45
N THR A 26 2.49 7.44 -4.40
CA THR A 26 2.26 6.00 -4.28
C THR A 26 1.04 5.72 -3.41
N ILE A 27 0.16 4.85 -3.90
CA ILE A 27 -0.96 4.29 -3.14
C ILE A 27 -0.62 2.82 -2.85
N ALA A 28 -0.34 2.50 -1.60
CA ALA A 28 -0.19 1.13 -1.15
C ALA A 28 -1.57 0.53 -0.86
N VAL A 29 -1.82 -0.66 -1.40
CA VAL A 29 -3.06 -1.41 -1.15
C VAL A 29 -2.69 -2.72 -0.48
N ASP A 30 -3.30 -2.99 0.67
CA ASP A 30 -3.03 -4.19 1.45
C ASP A 30 -4.22 -4.58 2.32
N GLY A 31 -4.28 -5.86 2.68
CA GLY A 31 -5.33 -6.43 3.48
C GLY A 31 -4.94 -6.62 4.95
N LYS A 32 -5.89 -6.38 5.85
CA LYS A 32 -5.72 -6.61 7.28
C LYS A 32 -6.92 -7.32 7.88
N THR A 33 -6.66 -8.37 8.65
CA THR A 33 -7.69 -9.03 9.45
C THR A 33 -7.86 -8.31 10.79
N VAL A 34 -9.07 -7.85 11.10
CA VAL A 34 -9.44 -7.29 12.41
C VAL A 34 -9.71 -8.46 13.35
N ARG A 35 -8.67 -9.04 13.94
CA ARG A 35 -8.68 -10.34 14.64
C ARG A 35 -9.73 -10.44 15.72
N GLY A 36 -9.93 -9.38 16.51
CA GLY A 36 -10.89 -9.35 17.61
C GLY A 36 -12.37 -9.36 17.18
N SER A 37 -12.67 -9.15 15.90
CA SER A 37 -14.05 -9.12 15.37
C SER A 37 -14.68 -10.51 15.16
N GLY A 38 -13.88 -11.59 15.18
CA GLY A 38 -14.37 -12.96 15.04
C GLY A 38 -14.90 -13.55 16.34
N THR A 39 -15.71 -14.59 16.22
CA THR A 39 -16.22 -15.44 17.31
C THR A 39 -15.89 -16.90 17.02
N GLY A 40 -16.21 -17.82 17.94
CA GLY A 40 -15.99 -19.25 17.72
C GLY A 40 -16.76 -19.85 16.51
N GLY A 41 -17.75 -19.15 15.96
CA GLY A 41 -18.54 -19.58 14.80
C GLY A 41 -18.49 -18.65 13.59
N GLU A 42 -17.93 -17.44 13.75
CA GLU A 42 -17.84 -16.46 12.65
C GLU A 42 -16.38 -15.99 12.47
N SER A 43 -15.92 -15.99 11.23
CA SER A 43 -14.58 -15.48 10.87
C SER A 43 -14.47 -13.99 11.18
N ALA A 44 -13.28 -13.58 11.61
CA ALA A 44 -12.95 -12.17 11.74
C ALA A 44 -13.08 -11.44 10.39
N ILE A 45 -13.52 -10.18 10.43
CA ILE A 45 -13.59 -9.38 9.21
C ILE A 45 -12.19 -9.14 8.64
N HIS A 46 -12.10 -9.25 7.33
CA HIS A 46 -10.90 -8.90 6.58
C HIS A 46 -11.18 -7.65 5.76
N MET A 47 -10.27 -6.69 5.82
CA MET A 47 -10.42 -5.37 5.21
C MET A 47 -9.25 -5.11 4.28
N VAL A 48 -9.52 -4.65 3.07
CA VAL A 48 -8.51 -4.09 2.17
C VAL A 48 -8.52 -2.58 2.30
N SER A 49 -7.36 -1.97 2.49
CA SER A 49 -7.19 -0.52 2.64
C SER A 49 -6.30 0.04 1.54
N ALA A 50 -6.59 1.27 1.10
CA ALA A 50 -5.75 2.07 0.21
C ALA A 50 -5.14 3.22 1.00
N PHE A 51 -3.82 3.32 0.98
CA PHE A 51 -3.04 4.26 1.77
C PHE A 51 -2.15 5.12 0.87
N ALA A 52 -2.40 6.44 0.85
CA ALA A 52 -1.53 7.41 0.17
C ALA A 52 -0.26 7.63 0.99
N THR A 53 0.85 7.07 0.54
CA THR A 53 2.06 6.95 1.36
C THR A 53 2.71 8.29 1.64
N GLU A 54 2.78 9.20 0.67
CA GLU A 54 3.34 10.54 0.81
C GLU A 54 2.52 11.40 1.76
N LEU A 55 1.20 11.38 1.64
CA LEU A 55 0.28 12.12 2.52
C LEU A 55 0.13 11.46 3.89
N GLY A 56 0.37 10.15 3.96
CA GLY A 56 0.13 9.36 5.17
C GLY A 56 -1.36 9.17 5.49
N LEU A 57 -2.24 9.22 4.50
CA LEU A 57 -3.69 9.17 4.68
C LEU A 57 -4.28 7.87 4.15
N VAL A 58 -5.27 7.35 4.86
CA VAL A 58 -6.14 6.27 4.36
C VAL A 58 -7.16 6.88 3.42
N LEU A 59 -7.16 6.45 2.15
CA LEU A 59 -8.07 6.96 1.12
C LEU A 59 -9.42 6.26 1.14
N GLY A 60 -9.44 5.00 1.54
CA GLY A 60 -10.64 4.18 1.60
C GLY A 60 -10.32 2.77 2.05
N GLN A 61 -11.36 2.02 2.28
CA GLN A 61 -11.28 0.61 2.63
C GLN A 61 -12.44 -0.15 1.99
N GLU A 62 -12.30 -1.46 1.86
CA GLU A 62 -13.36 -2.35 1.42
C GLU A 62 -13.34 -3.62 2.28
N LYS A 63 -14.50 -4.04 2.76
CA LYS A 63 -14.62 -5.31 3.49
C LYS A 63 -14.61 -6.46 2.49
N VAL A 64 -13.74 -7.43 2.69
CA VAL A 64 -13.75 -8.67 1.92
C VAL A 64 -15.03 -9.44 2.25
N ALA A 65 -15.80 -9.79 1.22
CA ALA A 65 -17.04 -10.52 1.40
C ALA A 65 -16.78 -11.93 1.97
N ALA A 66 -17.75 -12.44 2.73
CA ALA A 66 -17.69 -13.82 3.24
C ALA A 66 -17.45 -14.81 2.08
N LYS A 67 -16.53 -15.74 2.25
CA LYS A 67 -16.13 -16.71 1.21
C LYS A 67 -15.45 -16.11 -0.03
N SER A 68 -14.93 -14.88 0.06
CA SER A 68 -14.16 -14.20 -0.96
C SER A 68 -12.74 -13.91 -0.46
N ASN A 69 -11.94 -13.22 -1.26
CA ASN A 69 -10.58 -12.85 -0.94
C ASN A 69 -10.28 -11.40 -1.39
N GLU A 70 -9.09 -10.91 -1.12
CA GLU A 70 -8.64 -9.58 -1.50
C GLU A 70 -8.70 -9.32 -3.00
N ILE A 71 -8.48 -10.35 -3.84
CA ILE A 71 -8.49 -10.25 -5.30
C ILE A 71 -9.82 -9.66 -5.83
N THR A 72 -10.92 -9.90 -5.13
CA THR A 72 -12.23 -9.36 -5.52
C THR A 72 -12.49 -7.98 -4.91
N ALA A 73 -12.02 -7.72 -3.70
CA ALA A 73 -12.25 -6.45 -3.00
C ALA A 73 -11.35 -5.31 -3.53
N ILE A 74 -10.12 -5.61 -3.97
CA ILE A 74 -9.18 -4.60 -4.49
C ILE A 74 -9.76 -3.83 -5.69
N PRO A 75 -10.27 -4.47 -6.76
CA PRO A 75 -10.88 -3.74 -7.88
C PRO A 75 -12.07 -2.88 -7.46
N GLU A 76 -12.89 -3.37 -6.53
CA GLU A 76 -14.04 -2.63 -6.02
C GLU A 76 -13.63 -1.38 -5.24
N LEU A 77 -12.56 -1.48 -4.44
CA LEU A 77 -11.97 -0.34 -3.74
C LEU A 77 -11.41 0.68 -4.73
N LEU A 78 -10.53 0.23 -5.63
CA LEU A 78 -9.87 1.10 -6.61
C LEU A 78 -10.85 1.84 -7.53
N ALA A 79 -11.94 1.17 -7.94
CA ALA A 79 -12.99 1.79 -8.76
C ALA A 79 -13.68 2.99 -8.08
N LYS A 80 -13.62 3.06 -6.76
CA LYS A 80 -14.27 4.09 -5.93
C LYS A 80 -13.33 5.25 -5.56
N LEU A 81 -12.04 5.20 -5.95
CA LEU A 81 -11.02 6.18 -5.58
C LEU A 81 -10.57 7.02 -6.78
N ALA A 82 -10.20 8.29 -6.52
CA ALA A 82 -9.52 9.13 -7.49
C ALA A 82 -8.02 8.83 -7.42
N ILE A 83 -7.53 7.99 -8.33
CA ILE A 83 -6.15 7.48 -8.34
C ILE A 83 -5.38 7.86 -9.61
N GLU A 84 -5.96 8.69 -10.47
CA GLU A 84 -5.32 9.14 -11.71
C GLU A 84 -3.92 9.73 -11.43
N GLY A 85 -2.94 9.37 -12.25
CA GLY A 85 -1.54 9.80 -12.11
C GLY A 85 -0.74 9.09 -11.00
N CYS A 86 -1.39 8.38 -10.08
CA CYS A 86 -0.72 7.67 -8.98
C CYS A 86 -0.03 6.39 -9.46
N VAL A 87 0.84 5.87 -8.58
CA VAL A 87 1.42 4.52 -8.70
C VAL A 87 0.79 3.63 -7.63
N VAL A 88 0.02 2.63 -8.03
CA VAL A 88 -0.58 1.66 -7.11
C VAL A 88 0.37 0.49 -6.90
N THR A 89 0.66 0.18 -5.65
CA THR A 89 1.48 -0.97 -5.25
C THR A 89 0.63 -1.98 -4.49
N ILE A 90 0.79 -3.25 -4.80
CA ILE A 90 0.06 -4.35 -4.18
C ILE A 90 1.04 -5.51 -3.97
N ASP A 91 0.81 -6.32 -2.94
CA ASP A 91 1.56 -7.53 -2.68
C ASP A 91 1.33 -8.62 -3.75
N ALA A 92 2.02 -9.75 -3.63
CA ALA A 92 1.94 -10.82 -4.62
C ALA A 92 0.54 -11.44 -4.75
N MET A 93 -0.27 -11.48 -3.69
CA MET A 93 -1.63 -12.05 -3.76
C MET A 93 -2.53 -11.20 -4.67
N GLY A 94 -2.37 -9.88 -4.63
CA GLY A 94 -3.10 -8.94 -5.47
C GLY A 94 -2.51 -8.76 -6.88
N THR A 95 -1.46 -9.47 -7.24
CA THR A 95 -0.89 -9.45 -8.60
C THR A 95 -1.78 -10.26 -9.54
N GLN A 96 -2.78 -9.59 -10.14
CA GLN A 96 -3.79 -10.18 -11.01
C GLN A 96 -4.05 -9.29 -12.23
N GLY A 97 -4.23 -9.89 -13.41
CA GLY A 97 -4.47 -9.15 -14.66
C GLY A 97 -5.69 -8.24 -14.62
N LYS A 98 -6.77 -8.67 -13.93
CA LYS A 98 -7.96 -7.84 -13.72
C LYS A 98 -7.65 -6.60 -12.89
N ILE A 99 -6.81 -6.72 -11.86
CA ILE A 99 -6.40 -5.60 -11.00
C ILE A 99 -5.52 -4.63 -11.78
N ALA A 100 -4.53 -5.14 -12.53
CA ALA A 100 -3.69 -4.32 -13.41
C ALA A 100 -4.54 -3.51 -14.41
N ARG A 101 -5.55 -4.14 -15.03
CA ARG A 101 -6.50 -3.48 -15.91
C ARG A 101 -7.28 -2.39 -15.21
N THR A 102 -7.88 -2.69 -14.05
CA THR A 102 -8.65 -1.69 -13.28
C THR A 102 -7.80 -0.47 -12.93
N ILE A 103 -6.54 -0.66 -12.52
CA ILE A 103 -5.61 0.43 -12.23
C ILE A 103 -5.38 1.30 -13.48
N ARG A 104 -5.12 0.67 -14.63
CA ARG A 104 -4.87 1.38 -15.88
C ARG A 104 -6.10 2.13 -16.41
N GLU A 105 -7.27 1.51 -16.34
CA GLU A 105 -8.57 2.14 -16.70
C GLU A 105 -8.88 3.37 -15.84
N ARG A 106 -8.33 3.44 -14.63
CA ARG A 106 -8.44 4.59 -13.71
C ARG A 106 -7.34 5.63 -13.89
N GLY A 107 -6.52 5.54 -14.96
CA GLY A 107 -5.44 6.48 -15.25
C GLY A 107 -4.22 6.39 -14.34
N ALA A 108 -4.14 5.35 -13.50
CA ALA A 108 -3.01 5.11 -12.60
C ALA A 108 -1.99 4.13 -13.19
N HIS A 109 -0.78 4.12 -12.65
CA HIS A 109 0.23 3.12 -12.91
C HIS A 109 0.23 2.04 -11.83
N TYR A 110 0.78 0.88 -12.15
CA TYR A 110 0.98 -0.19 -11.17
C TYR A 110 2.45 -0.59 -11.03
N VAL A 111 2.81 -1.04 -9.83
CA VAL A 111 4.01 -1.82 -9.51
C VAL A 111 3.55 -3.02 -8.68
N LEU A 112 3.53 -4.21 -9.28
CA LEU A 112 2.97 -5.43 -8.69
C LEU A 112 4.07 -6.44 -8.40
N CYS A 113 4.05 -7.00 -7.19
CA CYS A 113 5.01 -8.00 -6.74
C CYS A 113 4.75 -9.36 -7.41
N VAL A 114 5.79 -9.96 -7.99
CA VAL A 114 5.72 -11.30 -8.60
C VAL A 114 6.44 -12.30 -7.71
N LYS A 115 5.73 -13.33 -7.28
CA LYS A 115 6.25 -14.46 -6.52
C LYS A 115 5.83 -15.78 -7.16
N GLU A 116 6.05 -16.87 -6.46
CA GLU A 116 5.74 -18.25 -6.93
C GLU A 116 4.25 -18.51 -7.22
N ASN A 117 3.34 -17.60 -6.83
CA ASN A 117 1.93 -17.64 -7.25
C ASN A 117 1.74 -17.39 -8.76
N HIS A 118 2.76 -16.86 -9.45
CA HIS A 118 2.86 -16.72 -10.89
C HIS A 118 4.13 -17.41 -11.41
N PRO A 119 4.27 -18.75 -11.30
CA PRO A 119 5.54 -19.44 -11.51
C PRO A 119 6.13 -19.18 -12.90
N ASN A 120 5.33 -19.26 -13.95
CA ASN A 120 5.83 -19.04 -15.31
C ASN A 120 6.32 -17.60 -15.56
N LEU A 121 5.66 -16.62 -14.98
CA LEU A 121 6.10 -15.22 -15.06
C LEU A 121 7.37 -15.01 -14.22
N TYR A 122 7.41 -15.56 -13.01
CA TYR A 122 8.57 -15.55 -12.13
C TYR A 122 9.80 -16.13 -12.81
N ASP A 123 9.66 -17.35 -13.38
CA ASP A 123 10.74 -18.04 -14.09
C ASP A 123 11.19 -17.29 -15.35
N SER A 124 10.25 -16.67 -16.08
CA SER A 124 10.60 -15.88 -17.26
C SER A 124 11.41 -14.64 -16.93
N ILE A 125 11.12 -13.98 -15.79
CA ILE A 125 11.92 -12.83 -15.29
C ILE A 125 13.30 -13.32 -14.85
N LEU A 126 13.36 -14.39 -14.07
CA LEU A 126 14.61 -14.99 -13.61
C LEU A 126 15.49 -15.41 -14.79
N PHE A 127 14.91 -16.06 -15.79
CA PHE A 127 15.61 -16.47 -17.00
C PHE A 127 16.11 -15.27 -17.82
N ALA A 128 15.27 -14.22 -17.97
CA ALA A 128 15.67 -13.01 -18.69
C ALA A 128 16.88 -12.31 -18.05
N GLU A 129 17.00 -12.37 -16.72
CA GLU A 129 18.12 -11.79 -15.96
C GLU A 129 19.38 -12.66 -16.01
N LEU A 130 19.23 -13.97 -16.01
CA LEU A 130 20.34 -14.92 -15.80
C LEU A 130 20.68 -15.76 -17.04
N ASP A 131 20.05 -15.53 -18.21
CA ASP A 131 20.29 -16.32 -19.42
C ASP A 131 21.77 -16.34 -19.79
N PRO A 132 22.45 -17.52 -19.71
CA PRO A 132 23.88 -17.61 -20.01
C PRO A 132 24.21 -17.32 -21.48
N ARG A 133 23.21 -17.34 -22.37
CA ARG A 133 23.40 -17.01 -23.81
C ARG A 133 23.31 -15.53 -24.12
N GLY A 134 22.87 -14.72 -23.17
CA GLY A 134 22.75 -13.28 -23.25
C GLY A 134 21.69 -12.75 -22.29
N PRO A 135 22.07 -12.46 -21.02
CA PRO A 135 21.16 -11.84 -20.06
C PRO A 135 20.74 -10.46 -20.57
N LEU A 136 19.51 -10.06 -20.20
CA LEU A 136 19.05 -8.71 -20.54
C LEU A 136 19.88 -7.68 -19.80
N THR A 137 20.26 -6.63 -20.51
CA THR A 137 20.88 -5.46 -19.90
C THR A 137 19.81 -4.58 -19.26
N PRO A 138 19.96 -4.17 -17.98
CA PRO A 138 19.02 -3.23 -17.37
C PRO A 138 18.97 -1.92 -18.15
N SER A 139 17.76 -1.41 -18.38
CA SER A 139 17.56 -0.08 -18.97
C SER A 139 17.95 1.03 -18.00
N SER A 140 17.77 0.78 -16.69
CA SER A 140 18.23 1.68 -15.62
C SER A 140 18.51 0.90 -14.34
N THR A 141 19.34 1.49 -13.47
CA THR A 141 19.69 0.93 -12.16
C THR A 141 19.62 2.01 -11.09
N HIS A 142 19.23 1.62 -9.89
CA HIS A 142 19.24 2.50 -8.72
C HIS A 142 19.72 1.74 -7.49
N GLU A 143 20.57 2.37 -6.69
CA GLU A 143 21.03 1.82 -5.41
C GLU A 143 20.80 2.83 -4.28
N SER A 144 20.36 2.34 -3.15
CA SER A 144 20.20 3.12 -1.92
C SER A 144 20.73 2.36 -0.72
N THR A 145 21.35 3.09 0.22
CA THR A 145 21.89 2.51 1.46
C THR A 145 21.31 3.25 2.65
N ILE A 146 20.79 2.50 3.62
CA ILE A 146 20.27 3.01 4.88
C ILE A 146 21.04 2.37 6.02
N LYS A 147 21.51 3.23 6.97
CA LYS A 147 22.11 2.79 8.23
C LYS A 147 21.20 3.21 9.36
N ASP A 148 20.61 2.26 10.06
CA ASP A 148 19.66 2.54 11.11
C ASP A 148 19.61 1.39 12.14
N HIS A 149 19.49 1.73 13.41
CA HIS A 149 19.35 0.76 14.51
C HIS A 149 20.34 -0.40 14.47
N GLY A 150 21.64 -0.11 14.19
CA GLY A 150 22.70 -1.13 14.17
C GLY A 150 22.69 -2.07 12.97
N ARG A 151 21.90 -1.73 11.93
CA ARG A 151 21.84 -2.47 10.67
C ARG A 151 22.22 -1.59 9.49
N ILE A 152 22.79 -2.22 8.47
CA ILE A 152 23.02 -1.62 7.15
C ILE A 152 22.10 -2.35 6.18
N GLU A 153 21.35 -1.61 5.42
CA GLU A 153 20.49 -2.15 4.37
C GLU A 153 20.80 -1.48 3.05
N VAL A 154 21.27 -2.28 2.09
CA VAL A 154 21.51 -1.85 0.70
C VAL A 154 20.40 -2.42 -0.17
N ARG A 155 19.75 -1.57 -0.96
CA ARG A 155 18.75 -1.95 -1.96
C ARG A 155 19.24 -1.59 -3.33
N ARG A 156 19.27 -2.58 -4.22
CA ARG A 156 19.58 -2.43 -5.64
C ARG A 156 18.35 -2.74 -6.45
N CYS A 157 17.95 -1.83 -7.30
CA CYS A 157 16.87 -2.01 -8.25
C CYS A 157 17.45 -1.99 -9.66
N ARG A 158 17.17 -3.03 -10.44
CA ARG A 158 17.45 -3.10 -11.87
C ARG A 158 16.13 -3.15 -12.61
N ALA A 159 15.87 -2.17 -13.47
CA ALA A 159 14.67 -2.10 -14.27
C ALA A 159 14.95 -2.39 -15.73
N TYR A 160 14.08 -3.15 -16.35
CA TYR A 160 14.20 -3.64 -17.72
C TYR A 160 12.93 -3.27 -18.48
N ALA A 161 13.06 -2.88 -19.75
CA ALA A 161 11.89 -2.75 -20.60
C ALA A 161 11.19 -4.11 -20.77
N ALA A 162 9.86 -4.11 -20.75
CA ALA A 162 9.09 -5.31 -20.99
C ALA A 162 9.36 -5.84 -22.41
N THR A 163 9.52 -7.16 -22.52
CA THR A 163 9.82 -7.83 -23.77
C THR A 163 8.88 -9.02 -23.96
N GLU A 164 8.80 -9.52 -25.18
CA GLU A 164 8.08 -10.78 -25.51
C GLU A 164 8.64 -12.02 -24.80
N ARG A 165 9.83 -11.91 -24.19
CA ARG A 165 10.41 -12.99 -23.38
C ARG A 165 9.64 -13.22 -22.06
N LEU A 166 8.86 -12.24 -21.60
CA LEU A 166 8.03 -12.40 -20.41
C LEU A 166 6.81 -13.25 -20.72
N HIS A 167 6.61 -14.29 -19.91
CA HIS A 167 5.45 -15.17 -20.05
C HIS A 167 4.14 -14.40 -19.93
N ASN A 168 3.25 -14.57 -20.91
CA ASN A 168 1.95 -13.91 -20.98
C ASN A 168 2.00 -12.38 -20.79
N SER A 169 3.01 -11.71 -21.36
CA SER A 169 3.13 -10.23 -21.26
C SER A 169 1.85 -9.49 -21.68
N GLY A 170 1.14 -9.95 -22.69
CA GLY A 170 -0.13 -9.41 -23.14
C GLY A 170 -1.32 -9.58 -22.17
N HIS A 171 -1.18 -10.38 -21.10
CA HIS A 171 -2.19 -10.50 -20.05
C HIS A 171 -2.22 -9.27 -19.13
N TRP A 172 -1.11 -8.54 -19.06
CA TRP A 172 -0.93 -7.40 -18.17
C TRP A 172 -1.17 -6.10 -18.91
N GLN A 173 -2.27 -5.43 -18.62
CA GLN A 173 -2.64 -4.17 -19.30
C GLN A 173 -1.50 -3.15 -19.21
N ASP A 174 -1.03 -2.66 -20.38
CA ASP A 174 0.03 -1.66 -20.53
C ASP A 174 1.33 -2.02 -19.79
N LEU A 175 1.70 -3.29 -19.76
CA LEU A 175 2.98 -3.73 -19.19
C LEU A 175 4.14 -3.07 -19.96
N ALA A 176 4.88 -2.19 -19.29
CA ALA A 176 5.99 -1.44 -19.90
C ALA A 176 7.36 -1.88 -19.38
N SER A 177 7.43 -2.39 -18.16
CA SER A 177 8.70 -2.80 -17.54
C SER A 177 8.54 -3.91 -16.52
N PHE A 178 9.65 -4.55 -16.20
CA PHE A 178 9.79 -5.36 -15.00
C PHE A 178 11.05 -4.92 -14.23
N ALA A 179 11.10 -5.25 -12.96
CA ALA A 179 12.24 -4.90 -12.12
C ALA A 179 12.62 -6.03 -11.17
N VAL A 180 13.91 -6.08 -10.89
CA VAL A 180 14.51 -6.95 -9.87
C VAL A 180 15.03 -6.07 -8.75
N VAL A 181 14.46 -6.23 -7.56
CA VAL A 181 14.87 -5.53 -6.35
C VAL A 181 15.61 -6.50 -5.45
N GLU A 182 16.89 -6.25 -5.26
CA GLU A 182 17.74 -7.00 -4.34
C GLU A 182 17.97 -6.20 -3.08
N ARG A 183 17.73 -6.84 -1.93
CA ARG A 183 17.90 -6.25 -0.62
C ARG A 183 18.97 -7.03 0.16
N LEU A 184 20.09 -6.36 0.45
CA LEU A 184 21.13 -6.89 1.33
C LEU A 184 20.97 -6.25 2.71
N ARG A 185 20.79 -7.07 3.72
CA ARG A 185 20.65 -6.62 5.11
C ARG A 185 21.78 -7.20 5.96
N THR A 186 22.60 -6.31 6.51
CA THR A 186 23.70 -6.66 7.41
C THR A 186 23.37 -6.25 8.83
N VAL A 187 23.43 -7.21 9.77
CA VAL A 187 23.28 -7.01 11.22
C VAL A 187 24.49 -7.65 11.89
N GLY A 188 25.32 -6.86 12.54
CA GLY A 188 26.63 -7.33 13.01
C GLY A 188 27.48 -7.87 11.86
N ASN A 189 27.86 -9.13 11.92
CA ASN A 189 28.66 -9.83 10.91
C ASN A 189 27.84 -10.72 9.96
N GLN A 190 26.52 -10.68 10.06
CA GLN A 190 25.65 -11.51 9.22
C GLN A 190 24.98 -10.65 8.13
N THR A 191 25.08 -11.11 6.89
CA THR A 191 24.39 -10.49 5.74
C THR A 191 23.39 -11.49 5.17
N SER A 192 22.16 -11.06 5.04
CA SER A 192 21.11 -11.78 4.31
C SER A 192 20.81 -11.05 3.01
N THR A 193 20.52 -11.81 1.96
CA THR A 193 20.12 -11.27 0.65
C THR A 193 18.74 -11.79 0.30
N GLU A 194 17.88 -10.89 -0.12
CA GLU A 194 16.54 -11.21 -0.63
C GLU A 194 16.40 -10.57 -2.01
N ARG A 195 15.79 -11.31 -2.93
CA ARG A 195 15.52 -10.85 -4.29
C ARG A 195 14.02 -10.95 -4.55
N VAL A 196 13.41 -9.87 -5.04
CA VAL A 196 11.98 -9.78 -5.33
C VAL A 196 11.77 -9.20 -6.72
N PHE A 197 10.83 -9.77 -7.45
CA PHE A 197 10.50 -9.38 -8.81
C PHE A 197 9.22 -8.54 -8.85
N TYR A 198 9.17 -7.60 -9.77
CA TYR A 198 8.04 -6.71 -9.97
C TYR A 198 7.75 -6.55 -11.46
N ILE A 199 6.48 -6.42 -11.80
CA ILE A 199 6.01 -5.96 -13.10
C ILE A 199 5.38 -4.57 -12.96
N SER A 200 5.49 -3.75 -13.99
CA SER A 200 5.01 -2.37 -13.93
C SER A 200 4.53 -1.84 -15.28
N SER A 201 3.53 -0.97 -15.21
CA SER A 201 3.13 -0.10 -16.33
C SER A 201 3.93 1.20 -16.42
N LEU A 202 4.86 1.44 -15.50
CA LEU A 202 5.85 2.51 -15.60
C LEU A 202 6.91 2.16 -16.63
N PRO A 203 7.52 3.13 -17.32
CA PRO A 203 8.78 2.91 -18.03
C PRO A 203 9.84 2.27 -17.12
N ALA A 204 10.90 1.72 -17.71
CA ALA A 204 11.99 1.07 -16.98
C ALA A 204 12.86 2.10 -16.22
N ASP A 205 12.28 2.79 -15.27
CA ASP A 205 12.88 3.75 -14.35
C ASP A 205 13.09 3.10 -12.99
N ALA A 206 14.33 2.67 -12.73
CA ALA A 206 14.68 1.94 -11.51
C ALA A 206 14.50 2.77 -10.24
N GLU A 207 14.73 4.08 -10.28
CA GLU A 207 14.55 4.95 -9.12
C GLU A 207 13.08 5.08 -8.75
N ARG A 208 12.23 5.36 -9.74
CA ARG A 208 10.78 5.51 -9.55
C ARG A 208 10.15 4.20 -9.05
N ILE A 209 10.52 3.06 -9.63
CA ILE A 209 10.06 1.74 -9.21
C ILE A 209 10.57 1.42 -7.79
N ALA A 210 11.85 1.64 -7.49
CA ALA A 210 12.41 1.40 -6.15
C ALA A 210 11.71 2.25 -5.08
N ARG A 211 11.38 3.51 -5.38
CA ARG A 211 10.62 4.39 -4.49
C ARG A 211 9.22 3.83 -4.22
N ALA A 212 8.49 3.42 -5.26
CA ALA A 212 7.17 2.82 -5.11
C ALA A 212 7.21 1.53 -4.28
N VAL A 213 8.15 0.63 -4.57
CA VAL A 213 8.36 -0.60 -3.80
C VAL A 213 8.69 -0.31 -2.34
N ARG A 214 9.52 0.70 -2.08
CA ARG A 214 9.85 1.12 -0.71
C ARG A 214 8.64 1.67 0.03
N SER A 215 7.88 2.52 -0.63
CA SER A 215 6.69 3.16 -0.06
C SER A 215 5.58 2.16 0.26
N HIS A 216 5.52 1.02 -0.43
CA HIS A 216 4.52 -0.01 -0.11
C HIS A 216 4.57 -0.45 1.37
N TRP A 217 5.76 -0.58 1.95
CA TRP A 217 5.93 -0.97 3.36
C TRP A 217 5.39 0.08 4.37
N GLU A 218 5.08 1.27 3.91
CA GLU A 218 4.52 2.28 4.79
C GLU A 218 3.10 1.95 5.24
N ILE A 219 2.32 1.20 4.45
CA ILE A 219 0.99 0.74 4.87
C ILE A 219 1.09 -0.15 6.11
N GLU A 220 2.06 -1.05 6.16
CA GLU A 220 2.31 -1.88 7.33
C GLU A 220 2.74 -1.06 8.54
N ASN A 221 3.74 -0.18 8.37
CA ASN A 221 4.36 0.55 9.47
C ASN A 221 3.51 1.73 9.96
N ARG A 222 2.89 2.45 9.04
CA ARG A 222 2.17 3.68 9.36
C ARG A 222 0.67 3.48 9.50
N LEU A 223 0.08 2.44 8.88
CA LEU A 223 -1.34 2.13 9.02
C LEU A 223 -1.57 0.94 9.94
N HIS A 224 -1.21 -0.28 9.55
CA HIS A 224 -1.57 -1.50 10.26
C HIS A 224 -0.98 -1.55 11.67
N TRP A 225 0.32 -1.28 11.81
CA TRP A 225 0.95 -1.20 13.13
C TRP A 225 0.33 -0.12 14.03
N CYS A 226 0.00 1.06 13.47
CA CYS A 226 -0.66 2.11 14.24
C CYS A 226 -2.06 1.68 14.71
N LEU A 227 -2.84 1.00 13.87
CA LEU A 227 -4.16 0.48 14.26
C LEU A 227 -4.05 -0.51 15.41
N ASP A 228 -3.05 -1.40 15.38
CA ASP A 228 -2.88 -2.42 16.41
C ASP A 228 -2.31 -1.85 17.72
N VAL A 229 -1.25 -1.06 17.62
CA VAL A 229 -0.52 -0.60 18.81
C VAL A 229 -1.12 0.70 19.39
N GLN A 230 -1.59 1.61 18.54
CA GLN A 230 -2.09 2.90 18.99
C GLN A 230 -3.60 2.91 19.22
N PHE A 231 -4.37 2.12 18.47
CA PHE A 231 -5.84 2.06 18.54
C PHE A 231 -6.36 0.75 19.11
N ASN A 232 -5.48 -0.20 19.47
CA ASN A 232 -5.81 -1.52 20.03
C ASN A 232 -6.84 -2.28 19.17
N GLU A 233 -6.70 -2.23 17.85
CA GLU A 233 -7.69 -2.78 16.92
C GLU A 233 -7.85 -4.29 17.09
N ASP A 234 -6.77 -5.04 17.13
CA ASP A 234 -6.78 -6.51 17.27
C ASP A 234 -7.36 -6.97 18.61
N GLN A 235 -7.38 -6.11 19.63
CA GLN A 235 -7.97 -6.41 20.95
C GLN A 235 -9.45 -6.04 21.04
N SER A 236 -9.99 -5.31 20.06
CA SER A 236 -11.38 -4.89 20.03
C SER A 236 -12.32 -6.10 19.91
N ARG A 237 -13.28 -6.20 20.81
CA ARG A 237 -14.30 -7.27 20.84
C ARG A 237 -15.64 -6.84 20.26
N VAL A 238 -15.67 -5.79 19.45
CA VAL A 238 -16.85 -5.35 18.73
C VAL A 238 -17.11 -6.32 17.57
N ARG A 239 -18.22 -7.06 17.64
CA ARG A 239 -18.52 -8.19 16.75
C ARG A 239 -19.89 -8.14 16.09
N SER A 240 -20.81 -7.30 16.58
CA SER A 240 -22.19 -7.27 16.11
C SER A 240 -22.32 -6.65 14.72
N ALA A 241 -22.91 -7.36 13.80
CA ALA A 241 -23.34 -6.92 12.46
C ALA A 241 -22.30 -6.01 11.76
N TYR A 242 -22.65 -4.75 11.53
CA TYR A 242 -21.78 -3.76 10.87
C TYR A 242 -20.85 -3.02 11.84
N ALA A 243 -20.92 -3.26 13.14
CA ALA A 243 -20.23 -2.45 14.14
C ALA A 243 -18.71 -2.56 14.02
N ALA A 244 -18.17 -3.76 13.78
CA ALA A 244 -16.73 -3.94 13.58
C ALA A 244 -16.21 -3.17 12.37
N ASN A 245 -16.91 -3.23 11.22
CA ASN A 245 -16.57 -2.49 10.01
C ASN A 245 -16.66 -0.97 10.24
N ASN A 246 -17.74 -0.50 10.85
CA ASN A 246 -17.93 0.92 11.14
C ASN A 246 -16.85 1.44 12.10
N LEU A 247 -16.46 0.66 13.10
CA LEU A 247 -15.38 1.04 14.02
C LEU A 247 -14.03 1.11 13.34
N ALA A 248 -13.74 0.24 12.36
CA ALA A 248 -12.54 0.36 11.54
C ALA A 248 -12.52 1.69 10.76
N ILE A 249 -13.66 2.09 10.17
CA ILE A 249 -13.79 3.40 9.50
C ILE A 249 -13.53 4.55 10.47
N VAL A 250 -14.13 4.50 11.67
CA VAL A 250 -13.92 5.54 12.70
C VAL A 250 -12.44 5.66 13.08
N ARG A 251 -11.72 4.52 13.21
CA ARG A 251 -10.28 4.54 13.46
C ARG A 251 -9.48 5.19 12.33
N HIS A 252 -9.84 4.91 11.07
CA HIS A 252 -9.21 5.54 9.91
C HIS A 252 -9.48 7.06 9.87
N ILE A 253 -10.71 7.50 10.15
CA ILE A 253 -11.04 8.92 10.28
C ILE A 253 -10.18 9.58 11.38
N ALA A 254 -10.17 9.00 12.57
CA ALA A 254 -9.40 9.52 13.69
C ALA A 254 -7.89 9.59 13.36
N MET A 255 -7.36 8.55 12.71
CA MET A 255 -5.95 8.52 12.29
C MET A 255 -5.65 9.60 11.27
N ASN A 256 -6.49 9.79 10.26
CA ASN A 256 -6.32 10.84 9.25
C ASN A 256 -6.36 12.22 9.89
N LEU A 257 -7.32 12.50 10.78
CA LEU A 257 -7.42 13.78 11.51
C LEU A 257 -6.16 14.05 12.34
N LEU A 258 -5.66 13.05 13.09
CA LEU A 258 -4.44 13.20 13.89
C LEU A 258 -3.20 13.47 13.02
N ARG A 259 -3.15 12.95 11.80
CA ARG A 259 -2.04 13.16 10.85
C ARG A 259 -2.12 14.53 10.18
N LEU A 260 -3.30 14.94 9.80
CA LEU A 260 -3.55 16.25 9.19
C LEU A 260 -3.24 17.41 10.16
N ASN A 261 -3.36 17.18 11.46
CA ASN A 261 -3.03 18.21 12.44
C ASN A 261 -1.52 18.50 12.46
N THR A 262 -1.15 19.72 12.13
CA THR A 262 0.23 20.23 12.12
C THR A 262 0.53 21.17 13.29
N THR A 263 -0.47 21.59 14.05
CA THR A 263 -0.33 22.54 15.16
C THR A 263 0.43 21.94 16.34
N ARG A 264 0.36 20.62 16.52
CA ARG A 264 1.06 19.88 17.58
C ARG A 264 2.10 18.92 16.97
N LYS A 265 3.38 19.19 17.21
CA LYS A 265 4.48 18.26 16.86
C LYS A 265 4.56 17.16 17.91
N ALA A 266 3.75 16.12 17.76
CA ALA A 266 3.68 14.98 18.67
C ALA A 266 3.40 13.67 17.92
N SER A 267 3.69 12.54 18.56
CA SER A 267 3.37 11.21 18.00
C SER A 267 1.85 11.02 17.89
N ILE A 268 1.41 10.12 17.02
CA ILE A 268 -0.02 9.74 16.92
C ILE A 268 -0.59 9.32 18.27
N LYS A 269 0.19 8.55 19.07
CA LYS A 269 -0.18 8.17 20.44
C LYS A 269 -0.45 9.38 21.31
N SER A 270 0.48 10.32 21.34
CA SER A 270 0.36 11.53 22.18
C SER A 270 -0.80 12.40 21.71
N LYS A 271 -0.96 12.64 20.41
CA LYS A 271 -2.09 13.38 19.87
C LYS A 271 -3.43 12.73 20.21
N ARG A 272 -3.53 11.39 20.13
CA ARG A 272 -4.74 10.66 20.51
C ARG A 272 -5.07 10.86 22.01
N MET A 273 -4.05 10.81 22.89
CA MET A 273 -4.26 11.07 24.31
C MET A 273 -4.69 12.52 24.57
N LEU A 274 -4.06 13.48 23.93
CA LEU A 274 -4.47 14.89 24.04
C LEU A 274 -5.92 15.09 23.58
N ALA A 275 -6.32 14.50 22.46
CA ALA A 275 -7.70 14.57 21.97
C ALA A 275 -8.73 13.91 22.92
N ALA A 276 -8.29 12.92 23.71
CA ALA A 276 -9.14 12.28 24.71
C ALA A 276 -9.30 13.10 26.01
N THR A 277 -8.34 13.99 26.30
CA THR A 277 -8.26 14.70 27.59
C THR A 277 -8.46 16.21 27.47
N ILE A 278 -8.27 16.80 26.29
CA ILE A 278 -8.34 18.25 26.06
C ILE A 278 -9.44 18.53 25.03
N ASP A 279 -10.53 19.14 25.44
CA ASP A 279 -11.70 19.42 24.61
C ASP A 279 -11.39 20.38 23.47
N GLU A 280 -10.59 21.42 23.72
CA GLU A 280 -10.17 22.38 22.71
C GLU A 280 -9.36 21.72 21.60
N PHE A 281 -8.45 20.82 21.96
CA PHE A 281 -7.67 20.09 20.95
C PHE A 281 -8.54 19.12 20.14
N ARG A 282 -9.51 18.50 20.78
CA ARG A 282 -10.49 17.64 20.09
C ARG A 282 -11.38 18.45 19.14
N ALA A 283 -11.84 19.62 19.56
CA ALA A 283 -12.62 20.53 18.72
C ALA A 283 -11.80 21.03 17.51
N GLU A 284 -10.54 21.37 17.72
CA GLU A 284 -9.60 21.73 16.65
C GLU A 284 -9.47 20.60 15.61
N LEU A 285 -9.25 19.35 16.07
CA LEU A 285 -9.14 18.18 15.16
C LEU A 285 -10.40 17.94 14.34
N LEU A 286 -11.56 18.21 14.91
CA LEU A 286 -12.86 18.03 14.26
C LEU A 286 -13.26 19.22 13.38
N GLY A 287 -12.49 20.31 13.37
CA GLY A 287 -12.81 21.54 12.66
C GLY A 287 -14.02 22.27 13.24
N VAL A 288 -14.36 21.97 14.50
CA VAL A 288 -15.43 22.68 15.24
C VAL A 288 -14.75 23.82 15.97
N MET A 289 -14.92 25.05 15.47
CA MET A 289 -14.47 26.22 16.20
C MET A 289 -15.35 26.41 17.43
N THR A 290 -14.74 26.50 18.60
CA THR A 290 -15.36 26.92 19.88
C THR A 290 -15.49 28.44 19.93
#